data_d3d2296eb15f02a9d2e427c4a91d02a5
#
_entry.id   d3d2296eb15f02a9d2e427c4a91d02a5
#
_cell.length_a   1.000
_cell.length_b   1.000
_cell.length_c   1.000
_cell.angle_alpha   90.00
_cell.angle_beta   90.00
_cell.angle_gamma   90.00
#
_symmetry.space_group_name_H-M   'P 1'
#
loop_
_entity.id
_entity.type
_entity.pdbx_description
1 polymer ?
#
loop_
_entity_poly.entity_id
_entity_poly.type
_entity_poly.pdbx_seq_one_letter_code
_entity_poly.pdbx_strand_id
1 'polypeptide(L)'
;MTTMIRDVRDRREERLRGGGVIAGALVLVGGVFAVAGRLGFNPTDDGYILAQSYRILHGEVPHLDFISPRPVGSPIIHLLDFALPLPLMIASRLVTTAELVATAVLIGWLVIGRSPARWRAWEGVAVAASALISIHGFPLMDWHTIDGVLLVALGFVLVQYPRTTVTGFLALGAALVVKQSFFLAPLLGVAMVAARTAPAARLATTLRSLLWAAVPGALYVLVISAFGAFPSFVREITGARPIYGRDLMNEMLTHGDLARSAVVVVLLVALVAADSRPRSWIGTVLRGALTAVVVGTALQQHLQLYGTWGDQLEEIVGIVVLWHMYRRRRVDWPGIAVVGTGWMVSLSWGYAVPNLVAGGLVLLAVIRIWDGHQVATRPSALVSVLVAVAVFGATAAVFVHTRRTDIYRDRPASQLTFPLSRIAPDFGSIRTNPDTGAYLSDMKACIRQMPASKVALLPNNAALYPVLHLHDPLPLDWLWIDEIGGSHAQILDAARSLDRQGDYLVLFETQDASVVPMVGLQPGSAPLASDILGVLHGRQTRCGPFVAVYSPPGAAH
;
A
#
# COMPACT_ATOMS: atom_id res chain seq x y z
N MET A 1 45.59 13.76 18.62
CA MET A 1 45.16 14.79 17.66
C MET A 1 44.73 14.16 16.32
N THR A 2 45.48 13.25 15.72
CA THR A 2 45.18 12.59 14.42
C THR A 2 43.88 11.78 14.42
N THR A 3 43.55 11.08 15.50
CA THR A 3 42.31 10.28 15.63
C THR A 3 41.07 11.15 15.71
N MET A 4 41.14 12.28 16.40
CA MET A 4 40.04 13.23 16.55
C MET A 4 39.71 13.94 15.22
N ILE A 5 40.72 14.29 14.42
CA ILE A 5 40.55 14.90 13.10
C ILE A 5 39.90 13.89 12.12
N ARG A 6 40.33 12.62 12.21
CA ARG A 6 39.74 11.54 11.38
C ARG A 6 38.28 11.30 11.72
N ASP A 7 37.92 11.27 12.99
CA ASP A 7 36.56 11.08 13.48
C ASP A 7 35.59 12.23 13.04
N VAL A 8 36.08 13.47 13.05
CA VAL A 8 35.34 14.66 12.60
C VAL A 8 35.13 14.62 11.09
N ARG A 9 36.15 14.22 10.31
CA ARG A 9 36.05 14.07 8.86
C ARG A 9 35.06 12.98 8.47
N ASP A 10 35.13 11.81 9.11
CA ASP A 10 34.25 10.68 8.85
C ASP A 10 32.79 11.03 9.15
N ARG A 11 32.50 11.72 10.26
CA ARG A 11 31.16 12.21 10.60
C ARG A 11 30.64 13.24 9.60
N ARG A 12 31.51 14.12 9.08
CA ARG A 12 31.13 15.09 8.05
C ARG A 12 30.78 14.41 6.74
N GLU A 13 31.57 13.42 6.31
CA GLU A 13 31.31 12.64 5.11
C GLU A 13 30.00 11.83 5.24
N GLU A 14 29.73 11.21 6.40
CA GLU A 14 28.47 10.54 6.66
C GLU A 14 27.27 11.48 6.58
N ARG A 15 27.37 12.68 7.14
CA ARG A 15 26.30 13.71 7.03
C ARG A 15 26.04 14.14 5.60
N LEU A 16 27.10 14.36 4.81
CA LEU A 16 26.96 14.75 3.40
C LEU A 16 26.31 13.63 2.57
N ARG A 17 26.71 12.38 2.79
CA ARG A 17 26.10 11.22 2.10
C ARG A 17 24.64 11.01 2.54
N GLY A 18 24.34 11.17 3.83
CA GLY A 18 22.97 11.13 4.33
C GLY A 18 22.09 12.20 3.69
N GLY A 19 22.59 13.43 3.59
CA GLY A 19 21.93 14.52 2.85
C GLY A 19 21.70 14.17 1.37
N GLY A 20 22.67 13.52 0.73
CA GLY A 20 22.55 13.07 -0.66
C GLY A 20 21.46 12.03 -0.86
N VAL A 21 21.27 11.08 0.08
CA VAL A 21 20.19 10.10 0.01
C VAL A 21 18.83 10.75 0.18
N ILE A 22 18.69 11.69 1.13
CA ILE A 22 17.44 12.45 1.32
C ILE A 22 17.12 13.25 0.06
N ALA A 23 18.09 13.98 -0.50
CA ALA A 23 17.90 14.72 -1.73
C ALA A 23 17.50 13.81 -2.89
N GLY A 24 18.14 12.65 -3.05
CA GLY A 24 17.79 11.64 -4.04
C GLY A 24 16.37 11.11 -3.87
N ALA A 25 15.95 10.85 -2.63
CA ALA A 25 14.59 10.41 -2.31
C ALA A 25 13.56 11.50 -2.67
N LEU A 26 13.82 12.77 -2.33
CA LEU A 26 12.94 13.89 -2.70
C LEU A 26 12.85 14.08 -4.22
N VAL A 27 13.96 13.94 -4.95
CA VAL A 27 13.97 13.98 -6.41
C VAL A 27 13.15 12.83 -6.99
N LEU A 28 13.24 11.62 -6.39
CA LEU A 28 12.46 10.47 -6.83
C LEU A 28 10.97 10.68 -6.56
N VAL A 29 10.58 11.18 -5.38
CA VAL A 29 9.19 11.56 -5.06
C VAL A 29 8.66 12.56 -6.08
N GLY A 30 9.39 13.64 -6.32
CA GLY A 30 9.01 14.64 -7.31
C GLY A 30 8.90 14.08 -8.73
N GLY A 31 9.83 13.21 -9.14
CA GLY A 31 9.82 12.56 -10.45
C GLY A 31 8.63 11.61 -10.65
N VAL A 32 8.37 10.74 -9.67
CA VAL A 32 7.22 9.82 -9.68
C VAL A 32 5.91 10.61 -9.71
N PHE A 33 5.79 11.63 -8.85
CA PHE A 33 4.61 12.49 -8.80
C PHE A 33 4.40 13.26 -10.12
N ALA A 34 5.46 13.78 -10.72
CA ALA A 34 5.38 14.48 -12.02
C ALA A 34 4.90 13.56 -13.15
N VAL A 35 5.28 12.28 -13.11
CA VAL A 35 4.88 11.28 -14.12
C VAL A 35 3.46 10.78 -13.92
N ALA A 36 3.06 10.49 -12.69
CA ALA A 36 1.85 9.73 -12.40
C ALA A 36 0.86 10.43 -11.45
N GLY A 37 1.32 11.35 -10.59
CA GLY A 37 0.50 11.92 -9.51
C GLY A 37 -0.71 12.73 -9.96
N ARG A 38 -0.75 13.16 -11.23
CA ARG A 38 -1.85 13.95 -11.81
C ARG A 38 -2.73 13.17 -12.78
N LEU A 39 -2.44 11.88 -12.98
CA LEU A 39 -3.10 11.05 -13.98
C LEU A 39 -4.07 10.08 -13.34
N GLY A 40 -5.28 10.03 -13.89
CA GLY A 40 -6.33 9.11 -13.53
C GLY A 40 -7.06 9.47 -12.24
N PHE A 41 -8.30 9.04 -12.16
CA PHE A 41 -9.15 9.11 -10.98
C PHE A 41 -10.17 7.98 -11.02
N ASN A 42 -10.24 7.24 -9.95
CA ASN A 42 -11.21 6.18 -9.76
C ASN A 42 -12.22 6.59 -8.66
N PRO A 43 -13.48 6.86 -8.98
CA PRO A 43 -14.49 7.22 -7.99
C PRO A 43 -14.75 6.16 -6.92
N THR A 44 -14.38 4.90 -7.19
CA THR A 44 -14.58 3.79 -6.25
C THR A 44 -13.53 3.75 -5.15
N ASP A 45 -12.25 3.85 -5.51
CA ASP A 45 -11.15 3.61 -4.58
C ASP A 45 -10.46 4.90 -4.12
N ASP A 46 -10.29 5.88 -5.03
CA ASP A 46 -9.69 7.16 -4.69
C ASP A 46 -10.50 7.85 -3.58
N GLY A 47 -9.82 8.22 -2.50
CA GLY A 47 -10.42 8.98 -1.40
C GLY A 47 -11.19 8.15 -0.37
N TYR A 48 -11.19 6.81 -0.43
CA TYR A 48 -11.81 5.98 0.60
C TYR A 48 -11.26 6.26 2.00
N ILE A 49 -9.92 6.31 2.13
CA ILE A 49 -9.26 6.66 3.39
C ILE A 49 -9.55 8.11 3.78
N LEU A 50 -9.50 9.03 2.81
CA LEU A 50 -9.79 10.45 3.04
C LEU A 50 -11.22 10.68 3.53
N ALA A 51 -12.20 9.93 3.04
CA ALA A 51 -13.56 10.00 3.53
C ALA A 51 -13.65 9.64 5.02
N GLN A 52 -13.01 8.54 5.43
CA GLN A 52 -12.94 8.15 6.84
C GLN A 52 -12.17 9.16 7.69
N SER A 53 -11.06 9.71 7.16
CA SER A 53 -10.32 10.80 7.82
C SER A 53 -11.20 12.06 8.00
N TYR A 54 -11.99 12.39 6.97
CA TYR A 54 -12.91 13.52 7.00
C TYR A 54 -14.01 13.35 8.07
N ARG A 55 -14.58 12.13 8.19
CA ARG A 55 -15.53 11.77 9.26
C ARG A 55 -14.91 11.97 10.65
N ILE A 56 -13.70 11.46 10.86
CA ILE A 56 -12.96 11.61 12.14
C ILE A 56 -12.73 13.10 12.45
N LEU A 57 -12.36 13.92 11.46
CA LEU A 57 -12.19 15.38 11.64
C LEU A 57 -13.49 16.08 12.04
N HIS A 58 -14.64 15.54 11.66
CA HIS A 58 -15.96 16.06 12.03
C HIS A 58 -16.52 15.45 13.32
N GLY A 59 -15.70 14.66 14.05
CA GLY A 59 -16.05 14.12 15.36
C GLY A 59 -16.81 12.79 15.31
N GLU A 60 -16.94 12.16 14.16
CA GLU A 60 -17.53 10.83 14.05
C GLU A 60 -16.61 9.78 14.64
N VAL A 61 -17.18 8.85 15.40
CA VAL A 61 -16.45 7.79 16.09
C VAL A 61 -16.40 6.52 15.21
N PRO A 62 -15.21 6.04 14.89
CA PRO A 62 -15.04 4.79 14.13
C PRO A 62 -15.79 3.63 14.79
N HIS A 63 -16.37 2.74 13.97
CA HIS A 63 -17.14 1.57 14.38
C HIS A 63 -18.43 1.87 15.15
N LEU A 64 -18.74 3.13 15.45
CA LEU A 64 -19.99 3.58 16.02
C LEU A 64 -20.81 4.34 14.97
N ASP A 65 -20.24 5.43 14.45
CA ASP A 65 -20.90 6.32 13.49
C ASP A 65 -20.64 5.87 12.04
N PHE A 66 -19.52 5.22 11.78
CA PHE A 66 -19.23 4.62 10.47
C PHE A 66 -18.57 3.24 10.57
N ILE A 67 -18.85 2.40 9.59
CA ILE A 67 -18.38 1.02 9.48
C ILE A 67 -16.97 1.03 8.90
N SER A 68 -16.07 0.28 9.52
CA SER A 68 -14.74 0.02 8.97
C SER A 68 -14.34 -1.45 9.27
N PRO A 69 -14.17 -2.30 8.25
CA PRO A 69 -13.75 -3.69 8.43
C PRO A 69 -12.27 -3.81 8.86
N ARG A 70 -11.62 -2.68 9.06
CA ARG A 70 -10.22 -2.55 9.49
C ARG A 70 -10.13 -1.54 10.64
N PRO A 71 -9.12 -1.64 11.50
CA PRO A 71 -8.79 -0.53 12.40
C PRO A 71 -8.48 0.73 11.61
N VAL A 72 -8.80 1.90 12.15
CA VAL A 72 -8.69 3.18 11.44
C VAL A 72 -7.33 3.86 11.57
N GLY A 73 -6.24 3.10 11.70
CA GLY A 73 -4.89 3.66 11.77
C GLY A 73 -4.51 4.44 10.52
N SER A 74 -4.89 3.95 9.34
CA SER A 74 -4.66 4.65 8.07
C SER A 74 -5.41 5.98 7.99
N PRO A 75 -6.72 6.06 8.21
CA PRO A 75 -7.42 7.33 8.32
C PRO A 75 -6.81 8.32 9.32
N ILE A 76 -6.27 7.84 10.45
CA ILE A 76 -5.59 8.71 11.43
C ILE A 76 -4.27 9.27 10.86
N ILE A 77 -3.49 8.49 10.13
CA ILE A 77 -2.26 8.95 9.46
C ILE A 77 -2.61 10.03 8.44
N HIS A 78 -3.63 9.81 7.62
CA HIS A 78 -4.06 10.70 6.55
C HIS A 78 -4.86 11.94 7.01
N LEU A 79 -5.06 12.15 8.33
CA LEU A 79 -5.43 13.46 8.86
C LEU A 79 -4.39 14.54 8.51
N LEU A 80 -3.13 14.10 8.29
CA LEU A 80 -2.05 14.98 7.84
C LEU A 80 -2.35 15.64 6.50
N ASP A 81 -3.03 14.96 5.58
CA ASP A 81 -3.31 15.45 4.23
C ASP A 81 -4.17 16.71 4.26
N PHE A 82 -5.10 16.78 5.21
CA PHE A 82 -5.95 17.95 5.44
C PHE A 82 -5.20 19.15 6.07
N ALA A 83 -4.06 18.91 6.69
CA ALA A 83 -3.23 19.95 7.28
C ALA A 83 -2.24 20.58 6.28
N LEU A 84 -2.04 19.97 5.11
CA LEU A 84 -1.11 20.46 4.11
C LEU A 84 -1.71 21.63 3.31
N PRO A 85 -0.95 22.68 2.96
CA PRO A 85 -1.43 23.82 2.19
C PRO A 85 -1.50 23.49 0.69
N LEU A 86 -2.15 22.38 0.33
CA LEU A 86 -2.28 21.86 -1.03
C LEU A 86 -3.72 21.43 -1.26
N PRO A 87 -4.19 21.35 -2.53
CA PRO A 87 -5.44 20.66 -2.81
C PRO A 87 -5.41 19.24 -2.24
N LEU A 88 -6.47 18.81 -1.56
CA LEU A 88 -6.52 17.59 -0.75
C LEU A 88 -6.03 16.35 -1.50
N MET A 89 -6.54 16.12 -2.70
CA MET A 89 -6.16 14.94 -3.50
C MET A 89 -4.70 15.00 -3.99
N ILE A 90 -4.13 16.18 -4.14
CA ILE A 90 -2.71 16.36 -4.46
C ILE A 90 -1.86 16.08 -3.22
N ALA A 91 -2.29 16.54 -2.05
CA ALA A 91 -1.62 16.28 -0.78
C ALA A 91 -1.54 14.78 -0.51
N SER A 92 -2.67 14.07 -0.60
CA SER A 92 -2.76 12.62 -0.42
C SER A 92 -1.82 11.85 -1.35
N ARG A 93 -1.87 12.12 -2.65
CA ARG A 93 -0.98 11.44 -3.61
C ARG A 93 0.50 11.74 -3.40
N LEU A 94 0.83 12.93 -2.93
CA LEU A 94 2.21 13.30 -2.60
C LEU A 94 2.70 12.57 -1.34
N VAL A 95 1.88 12.52 -0.29
CA VAL A 95 2.16 11.78 0.95
C VAL A 95 2.35 10.30 0.63
N THR A 96 1.42 9.68 -0.09
CA THR A 96 1.51 8.29 -0.53
C THR A 96 2.79 8.01 -1.33
N THR A 97 3.15 8.90 -2.27
CA THR A 97 4.40 8.77 -3.04
C THR A 97 5.62 8.81 -2.13
N ALA A 98 5.63 9.70 -1.14
CA ALA A 98 6.71 9.82 -0.17
C ALA A 98 6.82 8.56 0.70
N GLU A 99 5.70 7.99 1.14
CA GLU A 99 5.65 6.73 1.91
C GLU A 99 6.20 5.54 1.13
N LEU A 100 5.84 5.42 -0.14
CA LEU A 100 6.34 4.36 -1.02
C LEU A 100 7.87 4.46 -1.24
N VAL A 101 8.38 5.67 -1.44
CA VAL A 101 9.83 5.90 -1.57
C VAL A 101 10.54 5.66 -0.22
N ALA A 102 9.98 6.13 0.89
CA ALA A 102 10.52 5.90 2.22
C ALA A 102 10.58 4.39 2.55
N THR A 103 9.53 3.65 2.22
CA THR A 103 9.47 2.19 2.35
C THR A 103 10.61 1.52 1.60
N ALA A 104 10.86 1.90 0.35
CA ALA A 104 11.95 1.33 -0.43
C ALA A 104 13.34 1.65 0.17
N VAL A 105 13.53 2.85 0.71
CA VAL A 105 14.75 3.24 1.43
C VAL A 105 14.94 2.39 2.70
N LEU A 106 13.87 2.18 3.48
CA LEU A 106 13.90 1.37 4.70
C LEU A 106 14.19 -0.11 4.40
N ILE A 107 13.53 -0.68 3.38
CA ILE A 107 13.81 -2.05 2.92
C ILE A 107 15.25 -2.15 2.40
N GLY A 108 15.71 -1.16 1.62
CA GLY A 108 17.12 -1.08 1.20
C GLY A 108 18.08 -1.08 2.40
N TRP A 109 17.75 -0.31 3.45
CA TRP A 109 18.54 -0.31 4.69
C TRP A 109 18.58 -1.69 5.35
N LEU A 110 17.43 -2.33 5.46
CA LEU A 110 17.30 -3.67 6.05
C LEU A 110 18.12 -4.72 5.28
N VAL A 111 18.03 -4.72 3.96
CA VAL A 111 18.63 -5.69 3.04
C VAL A 111 20.14 -5.50 2.90
N ILE A 112 20.61 -4.26 2.77
CA ILE A 112 22.02 -3.90 2.65
C ILE A 112 22.73 -4.02 4.00
N GLY A 113 22.01 -3.89 5.12
CA GLY A 113 22.53 -4.08 6.48
C GLY A 113 23.36 -2.89 7.00
N ARG A 114 23.32 -1.74 6.34
CA ARG A 114 23.99 -0.50 6.79
C ARG A 114 23.15 0.73 6.47
N SER A 115 23.33 1.78 7.27
CA SER A 115 22.54 3.01 7.13
C SER A 115 22.69 3.66 5.75
N PRO A 116 21.66 4.36 5.25
CA PRO A 116 21.71 5.04 3.96
C PRO A 116 22.91 6.00 3.80
N ALA A 117 23.34 6.65 4.88
CA ALA A 117 24.52 7.51 4.89
C ALA A 117 25.85 6.79 4.54
N ARG A 118 25.86 5.45 4.62
CA ARG A 118 27.03 4.61 4.32
C ARG A 118 26.90 3.83 3.01
N TRP A 119 25.83 4.07 2.24
CA TRP A 119 25.65 3.42 0.95
C TRP A 119 26.67 3.90 -0.07
N ARG A 120 27.06 2.99 -0.95
CA ARG A 120 27.80 3.33 -2.16
C ARG A 120 26.83 3.91 -3.18
N ALA A 121 27.33 4.69 -4.13
CA ALA A 121 26.48 5.33 -5.15
C ALA A 121 25.58 4.32 -5.88
N TRP A 122 26.14 3.17 -6.30
CA TRP A 122 25.37 2.14 -6.98
C TRP A 122 24.24 1.52 -6.11
N GLU A 123 24.41 1.46 -4.78
CA GLU A 123 23.38 0.96 -3.87
C GLU A 123 22.21 1.94 -3.77
N GLY A 124 22.51 3.23 -3.71
CA GLY A 124 21.47 4.25 -3.76
C GLY A 124 20.66 4.18 -5.06
N VAL A 125 21.34 4.01 -6.20
CA VAL A 125 20.68 3.85 -7.51
C VAL A 125 19.87 2.55 -7.56
N ALA A 126 20.39 1.44 -7.02
CA ALA A 126 19.66 0.17 -6.96
C ALA A 126 18.40 0.27 -6.08
N VAL A 127 18.47 0.99 -4.95
CA VAL A 127 17.30 1.27 -4.10
C VAL A 127 16.29 2.16 -4.83
N ALA A 128 16.74 3.14 -5.61
CA ALA A 128 15.84 3.96 -6.43
C ALA A 128 15.14 3.14 -7.53
N ALA A 129 15.85 2.22 -8.19
CA ALA A 129 15.25 1.26 -9.13
C ALA A 129 14.24 0.35 -8.42
N SER A 130 14.59 -0.16 -7.24
CA SER A 130 13.70 -0.94 -6.37
C SER A 130 12.43 -0.17 -6.00
N ALA A 131 12.53 1.11 -5.67
CA ALA A 131 11.38 1.97 -5.41
C ALA A 131 10.43 2.03 -6.62
N LEU A 132 10.95 2.28 -7.82
CA LEU A 132 10.14 2.32 -9.05
C LEU A 132 9.45 0.98 -9.33
N ILE A 133 10.13 -0.14 -9.08
CA ILE A 133 9.54 -1.49 -9.20
C ILE A 133 8.37 -1.65 -8.22
N SER A 134 8.51 -1.26 -6.96
CA SER A 134 7.45 -1.38 -5.96
C SER A 134 6.27 -0.43 -6.22
N ILE A 135 6.54 0.80 -6.64
CA ILE A 135 5.51 1.82 -6.90
C ILE A 135 4.68 1.47 -8.14
N HIS A 136 5.28 0.80 -9.10
CA HIS A 136 4.68 0.56 -10.40
C HIS A 136 3.31 -0.13 -10.34
N GLY A 137 3.18 -1.19 -9.57
CA GLY A 137 1.97 -2.02 -9.51
C GLY A 137 0.84 -1.42 -8.67
N PHE A 138 0.98 -0.18 -8.16
CA PHE A 138 0.01 0.40 -7.25
C PHE A 138 -0.46 1.79 -7.69
N PRO A 139 -1.76 2.12 -7.57
CA PRO A 139 -2.21 3.49 -7.77
C PRO A 139 -1.59 4.42 -6.70
N LEU A 140 -1.34 5.69 -7.08
CA LEU A 140 -0.87 6.70 -6.13
C LEU A 140 -2.07 7.28 -5.38
N MET A 141 -2.59 6.52 -4.44
CA MET A 141 -3.66 6.91 -3.53
C MET A 141 -3.33 6.38 -2.13
N ASP A 142 -3.84 7.04 -1.13
CA ASP A 142 -3.81 6.60 0.25
C ASP A 142 -4.45 5.21 0.40
N TRP A 143 -3.73 4.31 1.08
CA TRP A 143 -4.19 2.93 1.24
C TRP A 143 -3.56 2.25 2.45
N HIS A 144 -4.37 1.55 3.22
CA HIS A 144 -3.94 0.84 4.43
C HIS A 144 -2.68 -0.02 4.25
N THR A 145 -2.52 -0.63 3.08
CA THR A 145 -1.37 -1.50 2.85
C THR A 145 -0.08 -0.70 2.69
N ILE A 146 -0.14 0.51 2.15
CA ILE A 146 1.03 1.40 1.99
C ILE A 146 1.54 1.83 3.36
N ASP A 147 0.65 2.39 4.19
CA ASP A 147 0.99 2.84 5.55
C ASP A 147 1.52 1.68 6.40
N GLY A 148 0.85 0.52 6.31
CA GLY A 148 1.24 -0.66 7.05
C GLY A 148 2.62 -1.17 6.66
N VAL A 149 2.97 -1.20 5.38
CA VAL A 149 4.30 -1.61 4.90
C VAL A 149 5.38 -0.62 5.33
N LEU A 150 5.09 0.68 5.30
CA LEU A 150 6.00 1.71 5.81
C LEU A 150 6.32 1.47 7.30
N LEU A 151 5.29 1.24 8.12
CA LEU A 151 5.45 0.98 9.55
C LEU A 151 6.20 -0.33 9.82
N VAL A 152 5.91 -1.38 9.04
CA VAL A 152 6.62 -2.67 9.13
C VAL A 152 8.09 -2.51 8.76
N ALA A 153 8.40 -1.85 7.65
CA ALA A 153 9.77 -1.61 7.21
C ALA A 153 10.54 -0.75 8.23
N LEU A 154 9.93 0.31 8.74
CA LEU A 154 10.47 1.14 9.82
C LEU A 154 10.74 0.30 11.09
N GLY A 155 9.75 -0.48 11.50
CA GLY A 155 9.86 -1.34 12.67
C GLY A 155 11.01 -2.34 12.55
N PHE A 156 11.14 -3.04 11.42
CA PHE A 156 12.24 -3.99 11.20
C PHE A 156 13.62 -3.32 11.17
N VAL A 157 13.74 -2.12 10.63
CA VAL A 157 14.99 -1.35 10.71
C VAL A 157 15.31 -0.99 12.15
N LEU A 158 14.33 -0.47 12.90
CA LEU A 158 14.55 0.02 14.27
C LEU A 158 14.84 -1.11 15.26
N VAL A 159 14.22 -2.29 15.14
CA VAL A 159 14.52 -3.42 16.03
C VAL A 159 15.92 -4.01 15.85
N GLN A 160 16.64 -3.64 14.78
CA GLN A 160 18.04 -4.06 14.62
C GLN A 160 18.98 -3.39 15.63
N TYR A 161 18.60 -2.26 16.17
CA TYR A 161 19.45 -1.47 17.05
C TYR A 161 18.90 -1.46 18.49
N PRO A 162 19.71 -1.80 19.52
CA PRO A 162 19.24 -1.89 20.90
C PRO A 162 18.58 -0.62 21.44
N ARG A 163 19.06 0.56 20.98
CA ARG A 163 18.54 1.86 21.45
C ARG A 163 17.16 2.20 20.90
N THR A 164 16.77 1.63 19.77
CA THR A 164 15.50 1.92 19.08
C THR A 164 14.54 0.73 19.07
N THR A 165 14.87 -0.35 19.77
CA THR A 165 14.07 -1.59 19.80
C THR A 165 12.63 -1.32 20.25
N VAL A 166 12.42 -0.49 21.28
CA VAL A 166 11.07 -0.14 21.77
C VAL A 166 10.27 0.57 20.69
N THR A 167 10.84 1.62 20.09
CA THR A 167 10.17 2.36 18.99
C THR A 167 9.89 1.44 17.81
N GLY A 168 10.80 0.49 17.53
CA GLY A 168 10.60 -0.52 16.48
C GLY A 168 9.37 -1.39 16.77
N PHE A 169 9.18 -1.88 18.00
CA PHE A 169 8.00 -2.66 18.36
C PHE A 169 6.73 -1.83 18.38
N LEU A 170 6.79 -0.58 18.78
CA LEU A 170 5.64 0.34 18.64
C LEU A 170 5.24 0.52 17.18
N ALA A 171 6.20 0.65 16.26
CA ALA A 171 5.91 0.74 14.82
C ALA A 171 5.31 -0.56 14.27
N LEU A 172 5.87 -1.74 14.63
CA LEU A 172 5.31 -3.03 14.24
C LEU A 172 3.90 -3.26 14.80
N GLY A 173 3.62 -2.80 16.02
CA GLY A 173 2.29 -2.84 16.62
C GLY A 173 1.32 -1.85 15.98
N ALA A 174 1.79 -0.66 15.61
CA ALA A 174 0.98 0.34 14.91
C ALA A 174 0.56 -0.16 13.52
N ALA A 175 1.38 -0.95 12.83
CA ALA A 175 1.00 -1.59 11.57
C ALA A 175 -0.26 -2.47 11.71
N LEU A 176 -0.49 -3.11 12.87
CA LEU A 176 -1.71 -3.86 13.16
C LEU A 176 -2.94 -2.96 13.29
N VAL A 177 -2.76 -1.75 13.80
CA VAL A 177 -3.83 -0.74 13.91
C VAL A 177 -4.15 -0.11 12.55
N VAL A 178 -3.23 -0.20 11.60
CA VAL A 178 -3.47 0.18 10.20
C VAL A 178 -4.21 -0.95 9.47
N LYS A 179 -3.73 -2.18 9.62
CA LYS A 179 -4.33 -3.34 8.94
C LYS A 179 -3.96 -4.65 9.64
N GLN A 180 -4.98 -5.45 9.94
CA GLN A 180 -4.81 -6.72 10.67
C GLN A 180 -3.92 -7.75 9.94
N SER A 181 -3.77 -7.67 8.62
CA SER A 181 -2.92 -8.59 7.85
C SER A 181 -1.43 -8.53 8.24
N PHE A 182 -0.99 -7.45 8.91
CA PHE A 182 0.40 -7.32 9.38
C PHE A 182 0.69 -8.04 10.71
N PHE A 183 -0.18 -8.97 11.13
CA PHE A 183 -0.05 -9.70 12.41
C PHE A 183 1.28 -10.45 12.58
N LEU A 184 1.89 -10.89 11.49
CA LEU A 184 3.16 -11.62 11.52
C LEU A 184 4.36 -10.70 11.79
N ALA A 185 4.26 -9.40 11.49
CA ALA A 185 5.39 -8.47 11.62
C ALA A 185 5.94 -8.36 13.05
N PRO A 186 5.12 -8.16 14.11
CA PRO A 186 5.62 -8.18 15.48
C PRO A 186 6.27 -9.50 15.87
N LEU A 187 5.73 -10.64 15.42
CA LEU A 187 6.27 -11.97 15.73
C LEU A 187 7.64 -12.17 15.09
N LEU A 188 7.82 -11.77 13.83
CA LEU A 188 9.13 -11.78 13.17
C LEU A 188 10.11 -10.83 13.87
N GLY A 189 9.67 -9.64 14.27
CA GLY A 189 10.49 -8.71 15.06
C GLY A 189 10.97 -9.33 16.39
N VAL A 190 10.08 -10.01 17.11
CA VAL A 190 10.41 -10.75 18.34
C VAL A 190 11.44 -11.84 18.06
N ALA A 191 11.24 -12.64 17.01
CA ALA A 191 12.19 -13.70 16.63
C ALA A 191 13.56 -13.12 16.28
N MET A 192 13.62 -11.99 15.55
CA MET A 192 14.87 -11.29 15.23
C MET A 192 15.62 -10.82 16.47
N VAL A 193 14.93 -10.28 17.46
CA VAL A 193 15.55 -9.79 18.70
C VAL A 193 15.94 -10.96 19.61
N ALA A 194 15.06 -11.94 19.78
CA ALA A 194 15.34 -13.13 20.60
C ALA A 194 16.54 -13.93 20.11
N ALA A 195 16.72 -14.03 18.78
CA ALA A 195 17.88 -14.72 18.18
C ALA A 195 19.22 -14.07 18.52
N ARG A 196 19.25 -12.78 18.83
CA ARG A 196 20.46 -12.01 19.20
C ARG A 196 20.66 -11.91 20.71
N THR A 197 19.66 -12.31 21.48
CA THR A 197 19.65 -12.19 22.95
C THR A 197 20.25 -13.45 23.58
N ALA A 198 21.04 -13.27 24.62
CA ALA A 198 21.60 -14.38 25.39
C ALA A 198 20.47 -15.29 25.93
N PRO A 199 20.66 -16.62 25.98
CA PRO A 199 19.61 -17.56 26.38
C PRO A 199 18.89 -17.20 27.68
N ALA A 200 19.66 -16.79 28.71
CA ALA A 200 19.11 -16.42 30.01
C ALA A 200 18.17 -15.19 30.00
N ALA A 201 18.34 -14.28 29.03
CA ALA A 201 17.52 -13.07 28.91
C ALA A 201 16.41 -13.18 27.85
N ARG A 202 16.34 -14.28 27.08
CA ARG A 202 15.42 -14.40 25.93
C ARG A 202 13.96 -14.24 26.31
N LEU A 203 13.51 -14.94 27.36
CA LEU A 203 12.12 -14.90 27.78
C LEU A 203 11.70 -13.47 28.16
N ALA A 204 12.47 -12.81 29.02
CA ALA A 204 12.19 -11.44 29.46
C ALA A 204 12.19 -10.47 28.28
N THR A 205 13.14 -10.60 27.34
CA THR A 205 13.21 -9.79 26.14
C THR A 205 12.01 -10.03 25.22
N THR A 206 11.62 -11.30 25.02
CA THR A 206 10.42 -11.67 24.23
C THR A 206 9.16 -11.05 24.81
N LEU A 207 8.92 -11.25 26.12
CA LEU A 207 7.72 -10.70 26.78
C LEU A 207 7.68 -9.16 26.72
N ARG A 208 8.82 -8.51 26.97
CA ARG A 208 8.93 -7.06 26.85
C ARG A 208 8.66 -6.58 25.42
N SER A 209 9.16 -7.29 24.42
CA SER A 209 8.96 -6.95 23.01
C SER A 209 7.49 -7.09 22.60
N LEU A 210 6.83 -8.17 23.02
CA LEU A 210 5.39 -8.38 22.79
C LEU A 210 4.56 -7.30 23.49
N LEU A 211 4.92 -6.93 24.72
CA LEU A 211 4.26 -5.85 25.45
C LEU A 211 4.30 -4.54 24.67
N TRP A 212 5.47 -4.13 24.18
CA TRP A 212 5.59 -2.89 23.40
C TRP A 212 4.87 -2.97 22.06
N ALA A 213 4.87 -4.12 21.39
CA ALA A 213 4.09 -4.32 20.18
C ALA A 213 2.58 -4.29 20.43
N ALA A 214 2.12 -4.69 21.61
CA ALA A 214 0.70 -4.65 21.96
C ALA A 214 0.20 -3.24 22.31
N VAL A 215 1.07 -2.30 22.70
CA VAL A 215 0.68 -0.96 23.17
C VAL A 215 -0.21 -0.22 22.16
N PRO A 216 0.11 -0.10 20.85
CA PRO A 216 -0.74 0.63 19.92
C PRO A 216 -2.13 0.02 19.79
N GLY A 217 -2.22 -1.31 19.70
CA GLY A 217 -3.50 -2.02 19.65
C GLY A 217 -4.32 -1.87 20.94
N ALA A 218 -3.67 -1.97 22.11
CA ALA A 218 -4.33 -1.77 23.39
C ALA A 218 -4.86 -0.34 23.55
N LEU A 219 -4.09 0.66 23.12
CA LEU A 219 -4.52 2.05 23.13
C LEU A 219 -5.73 2.26 22.21
N TYR A 220 -5.67 1.69 20.99
CA TYR A 220 -6.79 1.74 20.04
C TYR A 220 -8.07 1.14 20.66
N VAL A 221 -7.97 -0.10 21.19
CA VAL A 221 -9.10 -0.78 21.84
C VAL A 221 -9.63 0.02 23.04
N LEU A 222 -8.76 0.61 23.85
CA LEU A 222 -9.15 1.45 24.97
C LEU A 222 -9.95 2.67 24.50
N VAL A 223 -9.48 3.36 23.46
CA VAL A 223 -10.16 4.55 22.92
C VAL A 223 -11.54 4.20 22.38
N ILE A 224 -11.65 3.20 21.48
CA ILE A 224 -12.96 2.81 20.92
C ILE A 224 -13.91 2.27 21.99
N SER A 225 -13.37 1.59 23.03
CA SER A 225 -14.18 1.11 24.16
C SER A 225 -14.75 2.25 25.00
N ALA A 226 -13.97 3.32 25.19
CA ALA A 226 -14.43 4.51 25.92
C ALA A 226 -15.62 5.20 25.23
N PHE A 227 -15.73 5.07 23.90
CA PHE A 227 -16.89 5.54 23.13
C PHE A 227 -17.99 4.47 22.96
N GLY A 228 -17.85 3.26 23.53
CA GLY A 228 -18.83 2.19 23.39
C GLY A 228 -18.79 1.46 22.04
N ALA A 229 -17.81 1.73 21.18
CA ALA A 229 -17.72 1.18 19.82
C ALA A 229 -17.11 -0.23 19.76
N PHE A 230 -16.57 -0.77 20.86
CA PHE A 230 -15.85 -2.07 20.86
C PHE A 230 -16.69 -3.26 20.36
N PRO A 231 -17.99 -3.44 20.72
CA PRO A 231 -18.78 -4.56 20.19
C PRO A 231 -18.93 -4.48 18.64
N SER A 232 -19.14 -3.28 18.11
CA SER A 232 -19.24 -3.06 16.65
C SER A 232 -17.91 -3.32 15.96
N PHE A 233 -16.81 -2.84 16.51
CA PHE A 233 -15.45 -3.14 16.05
C PHE A 233 -15.19 -4.63 15.92
N VAL A 234 -15.51 -5.41 16.96
CA VAL A 234 -15.33 -6.87 16.91
C VAL A 234 -16.18 -7.49 15.80
N ARG A 235 -17.45 -7.09 15.69
CA ARG A 235 -18.36 -7.58 14.65
C ARG A 235 -17.85 -7.27 13.25
N GLU A 236 -17.41 -6.04 13.00
CA GLU A 236 -16.94 -5.58 11.69
C GLU A 236 -15.65 -6.27 11.25
N ILE A 237 -14.68 -6.42 12.15
CA ILE A 237 -13.41 -7.10 11.83
C ILE A 237 -13.60 -8.60 11.65
N THR A 238 -14.48 -9.25 12.42
CA THR A 238 -14.70 -10.71 12.32
C THR A 238 -15.74 -11.07 11.28
N GLY A 239 -16.63 -10.15 10.91
CA GLY A 239 -17.67 -10.35 9.91
C GLY A 239 -17.17 -10.23 8.47
N ALA A 240 -16.01 -9.62 8.26
CA ALA A 240 -15.36 -9.61 6.94
C ALA A 240 -14.97 -11.05 6.54
N ARG A 241 -15.30 -11.45 5.29
CA ARG A 241 -14.96 -12.81 4.84
C ARG A 241 -13.44 -13.00 4.79
N PRO A 242 -12.88 -14.06 5.41
CA PRO A 242 -11.44 -14.35 5.40
C PRO A 242 -11.02 -14.98 4.05
N ILE A 243 -11.32 -14.32 2.92
CA ILE A 243 -11.19 -14.89 1.58
C ILE A 243 -9.71 -15.00 1.17
N TYR A 244 -8.86 -14.06 1.58
CA TYR A 244 -7.62 -13.78 0.84
C TYR A 244 -6.38 -14.55 1.30
N GLY A 245 -6.22 -14.82 2.58
CA GLY A 245 -5.05 -15.60 3.06
C GLY A 245 -5.08 -17.07 2.68
N ARG A 246 -6.29 -17.59 2.45
CA ARG A 246 -6.50 -18.98 2.05
C ARG A 246 -6.18 -19.17 0.56
N ASP A 247 -6.49 -18.20 -0.27
CA ASP A 247 -6.33 -18.31 -1.72
C ASP A 247 -4.87 -18.21 -2.12
N LEU A 248 -4.08 -17.28 -1.55
CA LEU A 248 -2.64 -17.24 -1.78
C LEU A 248 -1.95 -18.53 -1.34
N MET A 249 -2.27 -19.05 -0.14
CA MET A 249 -1.69 -20.30 0.33
C MET A 249 -2.12 -21.49 -0.54
N ASN A 250 -3.37 -21.51 -0.99
CA ASN A 250 -3.87 -22.52 -1.91
C ASN A 250 -3.20 -22.37 -3.28
N GLU A 251 -3.03 -21.18 -3.78
CA GLU A 251 -2.37 -20.88 -5.05
C GLU A 251 -0.90 -21.30 -5.03
N MET A 252 -0.18 -21.00 -3.95
CA MET A 252 1.20 -21.48 -3.74
C MET A 252 1.29 -23.01 -3.60
N LEU A 253 0.29 -23.65 -2.97
CA LEU A 253 0.33 -25.09 -2.67
C LEU A 253 -0.34 -25.96 -3.74
N THR A 254 -1.32 -25.45 -4.50
CA THR A 254 -2.17 -26.26 -5.40
C THR A 254 -1.87 -26.06 -6.88
N HIS A 255 -1.25 -24.94 -7.28
CA HIS A 255 -0.79 -24.78 -8.63
C HIS A 255 0.56 -25.49 -8.85
N GLY A 256 0.62 -26.78 -8.51
CA GLY A 256 1.70 -27.69 -8.87
C GLY A 256 1.81 -27.85 -10.39
N ASP A 257 1.93 -26.72 -11.09
CA ASP A 257 2.26 -26.71 -12.51
C ASP A 257 3.68 -27.25 -12.67
N LEU A 258 3.81 -28.28 -13.48
CA LEU A 258 5.09 -28.94 -13.79
C LEU A 258 6.14 -27.90 -14.26
N ALA A 259 5.70 -26.86 -14.95
CA ALA A 259 6.55 -25.75 -15.39
C ALA A 259 7.10 -24.91 -14.23
N ARG A 260 6.29 -24.61 -13.21
CA ARG A 260 6.73 -23.89 -11.99
C ARG A 260 7.75 -24.71 -11.20
N SER A 261 7.47 -26.00 -10.99
CA SER A 261 8.39 -26.93 -10.34
C SER A 261 9.72 -27.04 -11.10
N ALA A 262 9.70 -27.06 -12.43
CA ALA A 262 10.89 -27.07 -13.26
C ALA A 262 11.71 -25.78 -13.10
N VAL A 263 11.08 -24.61 -13.06
CA VAL A 263 11.77 -23.33 -12.81
C VAL A 263 12.47 -23.33 -11.44
N VAL A 264 11.79 -23.80 -10.40
CA VAL A 264 12.37 -23.93 -9.05
C VAL A 264 13.61 -24.83 -9.07
N VAL A 265 13.51 -26.00 -9.70
CA VAL A 265 14.64 -26.95 -9.81
C VAL A 265 15.80 -26.34 -10.61
N VAL A 266 15.52 -25.70 -11.74
CA VAL A 266 16.54 -25.03 -12.56
C VAL A 266 17.24 -23.92 -11.77
N LEU A 267 16.50 -23.11 -11.02
CA LEU A 267 17.06 -22.06 -10.16
C LEU A 267 17.96 -22.64 -9.06
N LEU A 268 17.54 -23.71 -8.39
CA LEU A 268 18.35 -24.37 -7.37
C LEU A 268 19.64 -24.94 -7.99
N VAL A 269 19.53 -25.64 -9.12
CA VAL A 269 20.70 -26.18 -9.83
C VAL A 269 21.65 -25.06 -10.25
N ALA A 270 21.12 -23.94 -10.77
CA ALA A 270 21.93 -22.79 -11.16
C ALA A 270 22.62 -22.12 -9.96
N LEU A 271 21.93 -21.99 -8.82
CA LEU A 271 22.54 -21.48 -7.58
C LEU A 271 23.66 -22.39 -7.06
N VAL A 272 23.41 -23.70 -7.02
CA VAL A 272 24.44 -24.70 -6.62
C VAL A 272 25.63 -24.64 -7.58
N ALA A 273 25.41 -24.64 -8.88
CA ALA A 273 26.45 -24.56 -9.90
C ALA A 273 27.24 -23.25 -9.85
N ALA A 274 26.58 -22.14 -9.57
CA ALA A 274 27.23 -20.84 -9.38
C ALA A 274 28.12 -20.82 -8.13
N ASP A 275 27.67 -21.42 -7.02
CA ASP A 275 28.41 -21.47 -5.76
C ASP A 275 29.56 -22.49 -5.77
N SER A 276 29.45 -23.60 -6.53
CA SER A 276 30.56 -24.54 -6.71
C SER A 276 31.74 -23.95 -7.51
N ARG A 277 31.50 -22.81 -8.17
CA ARG A 277 32.49 -22.12 -9.02
C ARG A 277 32.62 -20.64 -8.69
N PRO A 278 32.92 -20.25 -7.44
CA PRO A 278 32.81 -18.87 -6.97
C PRO A 278 33.79 -17.90 -7.64
N ARG A 279 34.89 -18.39 -8.20
CA ARG A 279 35.93 -17.57 -8.86
C ARG A 279 35.97 -17.74 -10.36
N SER A 280 35.12 -18.58 -10.94
CA SER A 280 35.11 -18.84 -12.38
C SER A 280 34.21 -17.84 -13.11
N TRP A 281 34.53 -17.60 -14.39
CA TRP A 281 33.67 -16.80 -15.26
C TRP A 281 32.27 -17.45 -15.42
N ILE A 282 32.20 -18.78 -15.40
CA ILE A 282 30.92 -19.52 -15.44
C ILE A 282 30.04 -19.18 -14.23
N GLY A 283 30.62 -19.16 -13.01
CA GLY A 283 29.90 -18.74 -11.82
C GLY A 283 29.40 -17.31 -11.90
N THR A 284 30.16 -16.40 -12.52
CA THR A 284 29.74 -15.02 -12.77
C THR A 284 28.57 -14.96 -13.77
N VAL A 285 28.67 -15.70 -14.87
CA VAL A 285 27.60 -15.76 -15.89
C VAL A 285 26.30 -16.33 -15.31
N LEU A 286 26.39 -17.43 -14.53
CA LEU A 286 25.20 -18.02 -13.89
C LEU A 286 24.53 -17.03 -12.91
N ARG A 287 25.29 -16.29 -12.09
CA ARG A 287 24.72 -15.26 -11.22
C ARG A 287 24.10 -14.11 -12.00
N GLY A 288 24.74 -13.71 -13.10
CA GLY A 288 24.19 -12.73 -14.03
C GLY A 288 22.85 -13.19 -14.63
N ALA A 289 22.78 -14.44 -15.09
CA ALA A 289 21.56 -15.03 -15.62
C ALA A 289 20.45 -15.11 -14.56
N LEU A 290 20.77 -15.55 -13.34
CA LEU A 290 19.82 -15.56 -12.21
C LEU A 290 19.31 -14.15 -11.88
N THR A 291 20.22 -13.17 -11.86
CA THR A 291 19.85 -11.77 -11.65
C THR A 291 18.92 -11.28 -12.76
N ALA A 292 19.22 -11.62 -14.02
CA ALA A 292 18.39 -11.27 -15.17
C ALA A 292 16.99 -11.93 -15.08
N VAL A 293 16.89 -13.16 -14.62
CA VAL A 293 15.60 -13.84 -14.37
C VAL A 293 14.80 -13.08 -13.32
N VAL A 294 15.39 -12.78 -12.15
CA VAL A 294 14.70 -12.07 -11.07
C VAL A 294 14.22 -10.69 -11.52
N VAL A 295 15.10 -9.91 -12.15
CA VAL A 295 14.77 -8.58 -12.66
C VAL A 295 13.76 -8.68 -13.81
N GLY A 296 13.95 -9.64 -14.72
CA GLY A 296 13.05 -9.88 -15.85
C GLY A 296 11.64 -10.25 -15.40
N THR A 297 11.51 -11.13 -14.40
CA THR A 297 10.21 -11.49 -13.80
C THR A 297 9.53 -10.24 -13.22
N ALA A 298 10.24 -9.43 -12.45
CA ALA A 298 9.70 -8.21 -11.91
C ALA A 298 9.31 -7.19 -13.00
N LEU A 299 10.12 -7.00 -14.04
CA LEU A 299 9.80 -6.10 -15.15
C LEU A 299 8.64 -6.63 -16.01
N GLN A 300 8.51 -7.94 -16.17
CA GLN A 300 7.36 -8.52 -16.88
C GLN A 300 6.05 -8.27 -16.13
N GLN A 301 6.05 -8.33 -14.81
CA GLN A 301 4.90 -7.91 -13.99
C GLN A 301 4.52 -6.45 -14.23
N HIS A 302 5.50 -5.59 -14.50
CA HIS A 302 5.25 -4.20 -14.85
C HIS A 302 4.53 -4.01 -16.19
N LEU A 303 4.69 -4.92 -17.11
CA LEU A 303 3.99 -4.87 -18.40
C LEU A 303 2.56 -5.42 -18.31
N GLN A 304 2.21 -6.05 -17.17
CA GLN A 304 0.89 -6.62 -16.91
C GLN A 304 0.44 -6.21 -15.50
N LEU A 305 -0.35 -5.15 -15.38
CA LEU A 305 -0.82 -4.58 -14.09
C LEU A 305 -1.49 -5.60 -13.16
N TYR A 306 -2.02 -6.70 -13.70
CA TYR A 306 -2.72 -7.77 -13.00
C TYR A 306 -2.20 -9.17 -13.37
N GLY A 307 -0.94 -9.27 -13.78
CA GLY A 307 -0.36 -10.55 -14.20
C GLY A 307 -0.10 -11.49 -13.03
N THR A 308 -0.35 -12.77 -13.25
CA THR A 308 -0.20 -13.90 -12.31
C THR A 308 1.24 -14.23 -11.88
N TRP A 309 2.24 -13.45 -12.30
CA TRP A 309 3.67 -13.73 -12.09
C TRP A 309 4.23 -13.22 -10.75
N GLY A 310 3.44 -12.53 -9.94
CA GLY A 310 3.86 -11.99 -8.64
C GLY A 310 4.20 -13.06 -7.63
N ASP A 311 3.45 -14.14 -7.64
CA ASP A 311 3.66 -15.31 -6.80
C ASP A 311 5.04 -15.88 -7.06
N GLN A 312 5.44 -15.99 -8.33
CA GLN A 312 6.73 -16.52 -8.73
C GLN A 312 7.91 -15.68 -8.24
N LEU A 313 7.78 -14.35 -8.19
CA LEU A 313 8.84 -13.51 -7.64
C LEU A 313 9.07 -13.83 -6.17
N GLU A 314 8.01 -13.99 -5.39
CA GLU A 314 8.11 -14.30 -3.96
C GLU A 314 8.69 -15.70 -3.72
N GLU A 315 8.27 -16.70 -4.51
CA GLU A 315 8.82 -18.05 -4.50
C GLU A 315 10.32 -18.06 -4.84
N ILE A 316 10.70 -17.40 -5.95
CA ILE A 316 12.10 -17.29 -6.38
C ILE A 316 12.96 -16.67 -5.28
N VAL A 317 12.50 -15.56 -4.71
CA VAL A 317 13.23 -14.85 -3.65
C VAL A 317 13.28 -15.69 -2.38
N GLY A 318 12.20 -16.37 -2.02
CA GLY A 318 12.16 -17.32 -0.91
C GLY A 318 13.23 -18.41 -1.05
N ILE A 319 13.34 -19.00 -2.24
CA ILE A 319 14.38 -20.01 -2.55
C ILE A 319 15.78 -19.43 -2.43
N VAL A 320 16.03 -18.24 -2.95
CA VAL A 320 17.32 -17.56 -2.85
C VAL A 320 17.68 -17.31 -1.39
N VAL A 321 16.73 -16.88 -0.54
CA VAL A 321 16.93 -16.68 0.90
C VAL A 321 17.23 -17.99 1.61
N LEU A 322 16.46 -19.05 1.35
CA LEU A 322 16.69 -20.37 1.92
C LEU A 322 18.05 -20.93 1.53
N TRP A 323 18.41 -20.81 0.25
CA TRP A 323 19.73 -21.20 -0.24
C TRP A 323 20.84 -20.40 0.43
N HIS A 324 20.68 -19.09 0.58
CA HIS A 324 21.64 -18.24 1.28
C HIS A 324 21.81 -18.67 2.74
N MET A 325 20.72 -18.96 3.45
CA MET A 325 20.74 -19.46 4.83
C MET A 325 21.47 -20.82 4.93
N TYR A 326 21.15 -21.75 4.04
CA TYR A 326 21.81 -23.06 3.97
C TYR A 326 23.32 -22.92 3.78
N ARG A 327 23.74 -22.10 2.81
CA ARG A 327 25.15 -21.84 2.50
C ARG A 327 25.90 -21.17 3.66
N ARG A 328 25.28 -20.18 4.29
CA ARG A 328 25.89 -19.40 5.37
C ARG A 328 25.79 -20.07 6.74
N ARG A 329 25.02 -21.14 6.86
CA ARG A 329 24.70 -21.80 8.13
C ARG A 329 24.18 -20.82 9.19
N ARG A 330 23.45 -19.79 8.76
CA ARG A 330 22.88 -18.74 9.60
C ARG A 330 21.52 -18.31 9.07
N VAL A 331 20.62 -17.94 9.99
CA VAL A 331 19.31 -17.39 9.64
C VAL A 331 19.49 -15.99 9.05
N ASP A 332 18.91 -15.75 7.87
CA ASP A 332 18.85 -14.44 7.23
C ASP A 332 17.59 -13.71 7.66
N TRP A 333 17.61 -13.16 8.88
CA TRP A 333 16.47 -12.43 9.44
C TRP A 333 15.98 -11.28 8.55
N PRO A 334 16.86 -10.43 7.96
CA PRO A 334 16.42 -9.42 6.99
C PRO A 334 15.70 -10.02 5.79
N GLY A 335 16.22 -11.13 5.24
CA GLY A 335 15.59 -11.84 4.14
C GLY A 335 14.20 -12.36 4.51
N ILE A 336 14.08 -13.04 5.65
CA ILE A 336 12.80 -13.54 6.18
C ILE A 336 11.82 -12.38 6.41
N ALA A 337 12.29 -11.25 6.96
CA ALA A 337 11.44 -10.10 7.21
C ALA A 337 10.87 -9.50 5.90
N VAL A 338 11.69 -9.38 4.85
CA VAL A 338 11.22 -8.83 3.55
C VAL A 338 10.27 -9.81 2.85
N VAL A 339 10.58 -11.10 2.80
CA VAL A 339 9.69 -12.14 2.24
C VAL A 339 8.39 -12.20 3.04
N GLY A 340 8.47 -12.23 4.38
CA GLY A 340 7.28 -12.20 5.23
C GLY A 340 6.43 -10.93 5.06
N THR A 341 7.07 -9.78 4.76
CA THR A 341 6.34 -8.55 4.42
C THR A 341 5.63 -8.69 3.09
N GLY A 342 6.26 -9.30 2.08
CA GLY A 342 5.64 -9.63 0.79
C GLY A 342 4.38 -10.46 0.97
N TRP A 343 4.48 -11.54 1.75
CA TRP A 343 3.33 -12.39 2.07
C TRP A 343 2.20 -11.61 2.76
N MET A 344 2.51 -10.79 3.78
CA MET A 344 1.51 -9.98 4.49
C MET A 344 0.81 -8.98 3.58
N VAL A 345 1.53 -8.39 2.62
CA VAL A 345 0.97 -7.49 1.59
C VAL A 345 -0.03 -8.24 0.72
N SER A 346 0.29 -9.47 0.33
CA SER A 346 -0.54 -10.31 -0.53
C SER A 346 -1.83 -10.81 0.15
N LEU A 347 -1.93 -10.70 1.48
CA LEU A 347 -3.17 -10.95 2.23
C LEU A 347 -4.18 -9.81 2.09
N SER A 348 -4.18 -9.10 0.98
CA SER A 348 -5.05 -7.96 0.72
C SER A 348 -5.94 -8.21 -0.48
N TRP A 349 -7.10 -7.58 -0.48
CA TRP A 349 -8.06 -7.66 -1.56
C TRP A 349 -7.45 -7.18 -2.88
N GLY A 350 -7.56 -7.97 -3.93
CA GLY A 350 -6.99 -7.64 -5.24
C GLY A 350 -5.46 -7.74 -5.35
N TYR A 351 -4.77 -8.17 -4.31
CA TYR A 351 -3.32 -8.29 -4.28
C TYR A 351 -2.88 -9.72 -3.97
N ALA A 352 -3.07 -10.64 -4.91
CA ALA A 352 -2.45 -11.96 -4.83
C ALA A 352 -0.91 -11.91 -5.00
N VAL A 353 -0.31 -10.70 -5.07
CA VAL A 353 1.10 -10.49 -5.42
C VAL A 353 1.74 -9.41 -4.55
N PRO A 354 3.02 -9.52 -4.17
CA PRO A 354 3.70 -8.62 -3.24
C PRO A 354 4.13 -7.28 -3.88
N ASN A 355 3.25 -6.64 -4.64
CA ASN A 355 3.55 -5.47 -5.48
C ASN A 355 4.31 -4.36 -4.75
N LEU A 356 3.86 -3.97 -3.55
CA LEU A 356 4.46 -2.85 -2.79
C LEU A 356 5.88 -3.11 -2.30
N VAL A 357 6.30 -4.36 -2.24
CA VAL A 357 7.65 -4.77 -1.83
C VAL A 357 8.41 -5.50 -2.93
N ALA A 358 7.84 -5.60 -4.13
CA ALA A 358 8.44 -6.33 -5.26
C ALA A 358 9.88 -5.87 -5.55
N GLY A 359 10.11 -4.56 -5.61
CA GLY A 359 11.46 -4.04 -5.77
C GLY A 359 12.40 -4.38 -4.62
N GLY A 360 11.88 -4.40 -3.38
CA GLY A 360 12.62 -4.85 -2.20
C GLY A 360 13.01 -6.32 -2.29
N LEU A 361 12.11 -7.17 -2.77
CA LEU A 361 12.37 -8.59 -3.05
C LEU A 361 13.45 -8.78 -4.12
N VAL A 362 13.36 -8.03 -5.23
CA VAL A 362 14.39 -8.01 -6.28
C VAL A 362 15.75 -7.62 -5.71
N LEU A 363 15.81 -6.52 -4.96
CA LEU A 363 17.04 -6.04 -4.33
C LEU A 363 17.64 -7.09 -3.39
N LEU A 364 16.80 -7.72 -2.57
CA LEU A 364 17.19 -8.80 -1.67
C LEU A 364 17.80 -9.98 -2.45
N ALA A 365 17.10 -10.48 -3.46
CA ALA A 365 17.58 -11.60 -4.26
C ALA A 365 18.93 -11.28 -4.92
N VAL A 366 19.05 -10.12 -5.56
CA VAL A 366 20.30 -9.69 -6.21
C VAL A 366 21.45 -9.65 -5.20
N ILE A 367 21.26 -9.03 -4.04
CA ILE A 367 22.32 -8.98 -3.01
C ILE A 367 22.68 -10.38 -2.53
N ARG A 368 21.73 -11.29 -2.34
CA ARG A 368 22.00 -12.67 -1.85
C ARG A 368 22.63 -13.55 -2.91
N ILE A 369 22.28 -13.41 -4.20
CA ILE A 369 22.92 -14.11 -5.33
C ILE A 369 24.40 -13.73 -5.42
N TRP A 370 24.73 -12.46 -5.19
CA TRP A 370 26.11 -11.98 -5.31
C TRP A 370 26.90 -12.03 -4.01
N ASP A 371 26.30 -12.39 -2.88
CA ASP A 371 27.00 -12.48 -1.61
C ASP A 371 28.07 -13.58 -1.63
N GLY A 372 29.29 -13.22 -1.18
CA GLY A 372 30.44 -14.10 -1.13
C GLY A 372 31.09 -14.38 -2.47
N HIS A 373 30.61 -13.79 -3.58
CA HIS A 373 31.28 -13.87 -4.86
C HIS A 373 32.55 -13.00 -4.85
N GLN A 374 33.70 -13.67 -4.89
CA GLN A 374 34.98 -12.99 -5.07
C GLN A 374 35.24 -12.89 -6.58
N VAL A 375 34.85 -11.79 -7.19
CA VAL A 375 35.28 -11.51 -8.57
C VAL A 375 36.81 -11.41 -8.54
N ALA A 376 37.49 -12.17 -9.39
CA ALA A 376 38.95 -12.16 -9.49
C ALA A 376 39.48 -10.75 -9.81
N THR A 377 38.67 -9.96 -10.48
CA THR A 377 38.84 -8.52 -10.64
C THR A 377 37.57 -7.84 -10.11
N ARG A 378 37.67 -7.07 -9.03
CA ARG A 378 36.55 -6.22 -8.59
C ARG A 378 36.18 -5.33 -9.78
N PRO A 379 34.93 -5.40 -10.29
CA PRO A 379 34.52 -4.42 -11.29
C PRO A 379 34.85 -3.04 -10.73
N SER A 380 35.40 -2.16 -11.56
CA SER A 380 35.69 -0.80 -11.09
C SER A 380 34.39 -0.22 -10.53
N ALA A 381 34.48 0.62 -9.50
CA ALA A 381 33.31 1.29 -8.93
C ALA A 381 32.48 1.96 -10.03
N LEU A 382 33.14 2.42 -11.10
CA LEU A 382 32.50 2.97 -12.27
C LEU A 382 31.61 1.96 -13.01
N VAL A 383 32.07 0.72 -13.24
CA VAL A 383 31.25 -0.31 -13.91
C VAL A 383 30.01 -0.64 -13.09
N SER A 384 30.14 -0.76 -11.76
CA SER A 384 29.00 -1.01 -10.88
C SER A 384 27.97 0.12 -10.93
N VAL A 385 28.43 1.37 -10.98
CA VAL A 385 27.55 2.55 -11.10
C VAL A 385 26.89 2.56 -12.47
N LEU A 386 27.62 2.32 -13.56
CA LEU A 386 27.06 2.31 -14.92
C LEU A 386 25.98 1.23 -15.08
N VAL A 387 26.21 0.02 -14.55
CA VAL A 387 25.19 -1.05 -14.57
C VAL A 387 23.97 -0.65 -13.77
N ALA A 388 24.14 -0.11 -12.55
CA ALA A 388 23.03 0.34 -11.73
C ALA A 388 22.22 1.47 -12.40
N VAL A 389 22.90 2.42 -13.05
CA VAL A 389 22.27 3.50 -13.82
C VAL A 389 21.52 2.96 -15.04
N ALA A 390 22.07 1.98 -15.76
CA ALA A 390 21.41 1.34 -16.89
C ALA A 390 20.13 0.60 -16.44
N VAL A 391 20.19 -0.15 -15.34
CA VAL A 391 19.02 -0.83 -14.75
C VAL A 391 17.98 0.18 -14.30
N PHE A 392 18.40 1.25 -13.61
CA PHE A 392 17.49 2.32 -13.20
C PHE A 392 16.82 2.99 -14.41
N GLY A 393 17.61 3.30 -15.46
CA GLY A 393 17.09 3.92 -16.69
C GLY A 393 16.06 3.03 -17.39
N ALA A 394 16.34 1.72 -17.51
CA ALA A 394 15.40 0.76 -18.07
C ALA A 394 14.11 0.67 -17.22
N THR A 395 14.25 0.57 -15.90
CA THR A 395 13.11 0.53 -14.97
C THR A 395 12.29 1.81 -15.05
N ALA A 396 12.95 2.97 -15.10
CA ALA A 396 12.28 4.26 -15.22
C ALA A 396 11.54 4.40 -16.57
N ALA A 397 12.13 3.91 -17.66
CA ALA A 397 11.49 3.92 -18.98
C ALA A 397 10.22 3.04 -18.99
N VAL A 398 10.29 1.84 -18.43
CA VAL A 398 9.13 0.95 -18.26
C VAL A 398 8.08 1.61 -17.38
N PHE A 399 8.48 2.16 -16.23
CA PHE A 399 7.58 2.87 -15.32
C PHE A 399 6.83 4.01 -16.02
N VAL A 400 7.55 4.90 -16.73
CA VAL A 400 6.94 6.01 -17.45
C VAL A 400 6.00 5.53 -18.55
N HIS A 401 6.39 4.49 -19.30
CA HIS A 401 5.56 3.91 -20.34
C HIS A 401 4.25 3.40 -19.76
N THR A 402 4.33 2.51 -18.79
CA THR A 402 3.13 1.87 -18.21
C THR A 402 2.24 2.88 -17.50
N ARG A 403 2.81 3.82 -16.73
CA ARG A 403 2.02 4.87 -16.08
C ARG A 403 1.32 5.83 -17.04
N ARG A 404 1.65 5.79 -18.33
CA ARG A 404 0.96 6.55 -19.37
C ARG A 404 0.00 5.71 -20.21
N THR A 405 0.26 4.43 -20.36
CA THR A 405 -0.56 3.53 -21.19
C THR A 405 -1.61 2.78 -20.39
N ASP A 406 -1.32 2.48 -19.14
CA ASP A 406 -2.17 1.67 -18.27
C ASP A 406 -2.34 2.37 -16.91
N ILE A 407 -3.37 3.17 -16.79
CA ILE A 407 -3.70 3.92 -15.58
C ILE A 407 -4.75 3.14 -14.80
N TYR A 408 -4.52 2.98 -13.50
CA TYR A 408 -5.40 2.21 -12.64
C TYR A 408 -6.86 2.65 -12.78
N ARG A 409 -7.69 1.76 -13.28
CA ARG A 409 -9.14 1.93 -13.46
C ARG A 409 -9.53 3.24 -14.16
N ASP A 410 -8.68 3.70 -15.09
CA ASP A 410 -8.94 4.86 -15.95
C ASP A 410 -8.40 4.57 -17.36
N ARG A 411 -8.51 5.52 -18.25
CA ARG A 411 -8.03 5.42 -19.63
C ARG A 411 -6.54 5.82 -19.74
N PRO A 412 -5.85 5.45 -20.85
CA PRO A 412 -4.50 5.93 -21.09
C PRO A 412 -4.36 7.45 -21.00
N ALA A 413 -3.21 7.95 -20.58
CA ALA A 413 -2.96 9.36 -20.29
C ALA A 413 -3.35 10.32 -21.43
N SER A 414 -3.23 9.86 -22.69
CA SER A 414 -3.65 10.64 -23.87
C SER A 414 -5.15 10.93 -23.93
N GLN A 415 -5.95 10.15 -23.22
CA GLN A 415 -7.41 10.28 -23.14
C GLN A 415 -7.87 11.01 -21.86
N LEU A 416 -6.96 11.32 -20.94
CA LEU A 416 -7.29 12.05 -19.71
C LEU A 416 -7.32 13.56 -19.97
N THR A 417 -8.38 14.01 -20.59
CA THR A 417 -8.51 15.40 -21.04
C THR A 417 -9.36 16.27 -20.11
N PHE A 418 -10.11 15.66 -19.19
CA PHE A 418 -10.98 16.39 -18.27
C PHE A 418 -10.26 16.75 -16.96
N PRO A 419 -10.07 18.05 -16.65
CA PRO A 419 -9.47 18.48 -15.39
C PRO A 419 -10.52 18.43 -14.27
N LEU A 420 -10.23 17.66 -13.21
CA LEU A 420 -11.15 17.49 -12.08
C LEU A 420 -11.31 18.75 -11.22
N SER A 421 -10.44 19.75 -11.36
CA SER A 421 -10.62 21.07 -10.74
C SER A 421 -11.90 21.78 -11.17
N ARG A 422 -12.53 21.36 -12.28
CA ARG A 422 -13.89 21.82 -12.66
C ARG A 422 -14.97 21.29 -11.72
N ILE A 423 -14.75 20.13 -11.12
CA ILE A 423 -15.68 19.56 -10.13
C ILE A 423 -15.46 20.24 -8.78
N ALA A 424 -14.22 20.24 -8.26
CA ALA A 424 -13.87 20.93 -7.04
C ALA A 424 -12.37 21.34 -7.03
N PRO A 425 -12.01 22.46 -6.36
CA PRO A 425 -10.63 22.92 -6.24
C PRO A 425 -9.71 21.88 -5.59
N ASP A 426 -10.24 21.08 -4.65
CA ASP A 426 -9.49 20.08 -3.88
C ASP A 426 -8.99 18.88 -4.71
N PHE A 427 -9.48 18.70 -5.93
CA PHE A 427 -8.87 17.80 -6.89
C PHE A 427 -7.55 18.35 -7.48
N GLY A 428 -7.33 19.66 -7.40
CA GLY A 428 -6.13 20.30 -7.94
C GLY A 428 -5.95 20.06 -9.43
N SER A 429 -4.76 19.61 -9.82
CA SER A 429 -4.39 19.40 -11.23
C SER A 429 -4.62 17.98 -11.74
N ILE A 430 -5.38 17.15 -11.04
CA ILE A 430 -5.72 15.79 -11.47
C ILE A 430 -6.59 15.83 -12.71
N ARG A 431 -6.34 14.91 -13.64
CA ARG A 431 -7.09 14.71 -14.87
C ARG A 431 -7.63 13.30 -14.96
N THR A 432 -8.83 13.18 -15.50
CA THR A 432 -9.50 11.91 -15.81
C THR A 432 -10.04 11.91 -17.24
N ASN A 433 -10.62 10.80 -17.67
CA ASN A 433 -11.28 10.70 -18.96
C ASN A 433 -12.58 11.53 -18.99
N PRO A 434 -13.07 11.91 -20.20
CA PRO A 434 -14.27 12.73 -20.35
C PRO A 434 -15.54 12.10 -19.76
N ASP A 435 -15.68 10.76 -19.81
CA ASP A 435 -16.90 10.09 -19.33
C ASP A 435 -16.97 10.12 -17.80
N THR A 436 -15.88 9.85 -17.11
CA THR A 436 -15.76 10.04 -15.65
C THR A 436 -16.00 11.52 -15.29
N GLY A 437 -15.45 12.45 -16.09
CA GLY A 437 -15.68 13.89 -15.92
C GLY A 437 -17.14 14.29 -16.07
N ALA A 438 -17.85 13.73 -17.05
CA ALA A 438 -19.28 13.96 -17.24
C ALA A 438 -20.10 13.39 -16.08
N TYR A 439 -19.83 12.14 -15.68
CA TYR A 439 -20.44 11.48 -14.53
C TYR A 439 -20.35 12.33 -13.26
N LEU A 440 -19.16 12.83 -12.91
CA LEU A 440 -18.96 13.67 -11.74
C LEU A 440 -19.63 15.05 -11.87
N SER A 441 -19.70 15.59 -13.10
CA SER A 441 -20.39 16.84 -13.39
C SER A 441 -21.90 16.71 -13.20
N ASP A 442 -22.49 15.62 -13.68
CA ASP A 442 -23.90 15.31 -13.52
C ASP A 442 -24.25 15.10 -12.04
N MET A 443 -23.40 14.37 -11.30
CA MET A 443 -23.57 14.20 -9.85
C MET A 443 -23.61 15.56 -9.12
N LYS A 444 -22.62 16.42 -9.40
CA LYS A 444 -22.57 17.77 -8.82
C LYS A 444 -23.79 18.62 -9.21
N ALA A 445 -24.28 18.47 -10.44
CA ALA A 445 -25.50 19.15 -10.89
C ALA A 445 -26.73 18.66 -10.13
N CYS A 446 -26.86 17.35 -9.92
CA CYS A 446 -27.94 16.76 -9.12
C CYS A 446 -27.95 17.25 -7.67
N ILE A 447 -26.78 17.31 -7.02
CA ILE A 447 -26.63 17.84 -5.65
C ILE A 447 -27.09 19.32 -5.60
N ARG A 448 -26.73 20.12 -6.61
CA ARG A 448 -27.15 21.53 -6.65
C ARG A 448 -28.65 21.72 -6.93
N GLN A 449 -29.25 20.84 -7.72
CA GLN A 449 -30.70 20.91 -8.06
C GLN A 449 -31.59 20.47 -6.90
N MET A 450 -31.07 19.62 -6.02
CA MET A 450 -31.78 19.03 -4.89
C MET A 450 -30.98 19.29 -3.60
N PRO A 451 -30.95 20.55 -3.13
CA PRO A 451 -30.15 20.90 -1.95
C PRO A 451 -30.68 20.21 -0.69
N ALA A 452 -29.81 19.51 0.00
CA ALA A 452 -30.06 18.86 1.28
C ALA A 452 -28.82 18.96 2.17
N SER A 453 -29.01 18.95 3.48
CA SER A 453 -27.90 18.95 4.42
C SER A 453 -27.17 17.62 4.50
N LYS A 454 -27.84 16.54 4.12
CA LYS A 454 -27.35 15.15 4.16
C LYS A 454 -27.36 14.57 2.77
N VAL A 455 -26.19 14.14 2.28
CA VAL A 455 -26.04 13.65 0.89
C VAL A 455 -25.32 12.31 0.93
N ALA A 456 -26.01 11.24 0.46
CA ALA A 456 -25.40 9.94 0.27
C ALA A 456 -25.17 9.66 -1.21
N LEU A 457 -23.97 9.18 -1.55
CA LEU A 457 -23.52 8.91 -2.91
C LEU A 457 -23.23 7.41 -3.06
N LEU A 458 -24.21 6.66 -3.56
CA LEU A 458 -24.16 5.21 -3.63
C LEU A 458 -23.87 4.70 -5.05
N PRO A 459 -23.22 3.56 -5.21
CA PRO A 459 -22.64 2.69 -4.17
C PRO A 459 -21.25 3.13 -3.68
N ASN A 460 -20.54 3.95 -4.46
CA ASN A 460 -19.16 4.37 -4.24
C ASN A 460 -19.08 5.87 -4.56
N ASN A 461 -18.05 6.54 -4.26
CA ASN A 461 -17.72 7.95 -4.53
C ASN A 461 -17.16 8.65 -3.28
N ALA A 462 -16.44 7.88 -2.48
CA ALA A 462 -15.92 8.31 -1.19
C ALA A 462 -15.15 9.64 -1.26
N ALA A 463 -14.34 9.86 -2.30
CA ALA A 463 -13.58 11.10 -2.46
C ALA A 463 -14.44 12.38 -2.50
N LEU A 464 -15.70 12.27 -2.93
CA LEU A 464 -16.55 13.45 -3.09
C LEU A 464 -17.01 14.04 -1.77
N TYR A 465 -17.06 13.26 -0.68
CA TYR A 465 -17.43 13.77 0.64
C TYR A 465 -16.44 14.84 1.12
N PRO A 466 -15.13 14.56 1.23
CA PRO A 466 -14.19 15.59 1.64
C PRO A 466 -13.98 16.69 0.60
N VAL A 467 -14.01 16.38 -0.71
CA VAL A 467 -13.72 17.37 -1.77
C VAL A 467 -14.85 18.35 -2.01
N LEU A 468 -16.10 17.95 -1.76
CA LEU A 468 -17.29 18.81 -1.88
C LEU A 468 -17.84 19.26 -0.53
N HIS A 469 -17.15 18.90 0.57
CA HIS A 469 -17.57 19.20 1.95
C HIS A 469 -19.00 18.71 2.25
N LEU A 470 -19.30 17.48 1.84
CA LEU A 470 -20.59 16.84 2.06
C LEU A 470 -20.59 16.05 3.37
N HIS A 471 -21.76 15.97 3.99
CA HIS A 471 -21.96 15.07 5.13
C HIS A 471 -22.70 13.81 4.66
N ASP A 472 -22.04 12.65 4.77
CA ASP A 472 -22.66 11.35 4.49
C ASP A 472 -23.52 10.90 5.68
N PRO A 473 -24.84 10.76 5.49
CA PRO A 473 -25.73 10.33 6.58
C PRO A 473 -25.73 8.82 6.81
N LEU A 474 -25.13 8.05 5.90
CA LEU A 474 -25.02 6.59 6.03
C LEU A 474 -23.69 6.19 6.64
N PRO A 475 -23.65 5.12 7.45
CA PRO A 475 -22.43 4.71 8.13
C PRO A 475 -21.47 3.94 7.19
N LEU A 476 -21.34 4.33 5.92
CA LEU A 476 -20.50 3.62 4.97
C LEU A 476 -19.98 4.55 3.87
N ASP A 477 -18.70 4.42 3.55
CA ASP A 477 -18.05 5.16 2.47
C ASP A 477 -17.91 4.32 1.20
N TRP A 478 -18.15 3.01 1.30
CA TRP A 478 -18.03 2.06 0.21
C TRP A 478 -19.04 0.92 0.38
N LEU A 479 -20.06 0.88 -0.48
CA LEU A 479 -21.13 -0.10 -0.43
C LEU A 479 -20.69 -1.43 -1.10
N TRP A 480 -19.79 -2.14 -0.44
CA TRP A 480 -19.31 -3.45 -0.84
C TRP A 480 -19.67 -4.49 0.21
N ILE A 481 -20.40 -5.55 -0.19
CA ILE A 481 -20.98 -6.51 0.75
C ILE A 481 -19.93 -7.21 1.62
N ASP A 482 -18.75 -7.46 1.07
CA ASP A 482 -17.65 -8.10 1.80
C ASP A 482 -16.92 -7.12 2.75
N GLU A 483 -17.12 -5.81 2.60
CA GLU A 483 -16.50 -4.77 3.41
C GLU A 483 -17.42 -4.22 4.51
N ILE A 484 -18.71 -4.57 4.52
CA ILE A 484 -19.65 -4.11 5.56
C ILE A 484 -19.62 -4.93 6.85
N GLY A 485 -18.81 -5.99 6.92
CA GLY A 485 -18.58 -6.74 8.17
C GLY A 485 -19.82 -7.24 8.89
N GLY A 486 -20.86 -7.67 8.17
CA GLY A 486 -22.12 -8.12 8.79
C GLY A 486 -23.00 -6.98 9.34
N SER A 487 -22.70 -5.72 9.03
CA SER A 487 -23.42 -4.54 9.54
C SER A 487 -24.66 -4.14 8.71
N HIS A 488 -25.24 -5.06 7.93
CA HIS A 488 -26.39 -4.78 7.06
C HIS A 488 -27.57 -4.13 7.82
N ALA A 489 -27.93 -4.68 8.98
CA ALA A 489 -29.02 -4.12 9.80
C ALA A 489 -28.72 -2.68 10.24
N GLN A 490 -27.49 -2.37 10.64
CA GLN A 490 -27.06 -1.03 11.03
C GLN A 490 -27.22 -0.02 9.87
N ILE A 491 -26.89 -0.42 8.65
CA ILE A 491 -27.04 0.42 7.46
C ILE A 491 -28.53 0.71 7.19
N LEU A 492 -29.39 -0.28 7.27
CA LEU A 492 -30.84 -0.11 7.06
C LEU A 492 -31.48 0.73 8.18
N ASP A 493 -31.02 0.58 9.43
CA ASP A 493 -31.52 1.39 10.54
C ASP A 493 -31.08 2.85 10.38
N ALA A 494 -29.87 3.11 9.88
CA ALA A 494 -29.42 4.45 9.54
C ALA A 494 -30.26 5.04 8.40
N ALA A 495 -30.56 4.27 7.35
CA ALA A 495 -31.42 4.69 6.23
C ALA A 495 -32.85 5.02 6.71
N ARG A 496 -33.45 4.19 7.57
CA ARG A 496 -34.76 4.45 8.19
C ARG A 496 -34.74 5.71 9.08
N SER A 497 -33.64 5.91 9.82
CA SER A 497 -33.45 7.11 10.63
C SER A 497 -33.34 8.35 9.77
N LEU A 498 -32.58 8.27 8.67
CA LEU A 498 -32.45 9.33 7.67
C LEU A 498 -33.82 9.72 7.11
N ASP A 499 -34.62 8.74 6.72
CA ASP A 499 -35.94 8.95 6.17
C ASP A 499 -36.88 9.69 7.14
N ARG A 500 -36.92 9.26 8.43
CA ARG A 500 -37.70 9.96 9.47
C ARG A 500 -37.24 11.39 9.74
N GLN A 501 -35.95 11.68 9.61
CA GLN A 501 -35.39 13.01 9.85
C GLN A 501 -35.64 13.97 8.68
N GLY A 502 -35.79 13.46 7.48
CA GLY A 502 -35.87 14.27 6.27
C GLY A 502 -34.58 15.04 5.94
N ASP A 503 -34.68 16.03 5.07
CA ASP A 503 -33.56 16.86 4.62
C ASP A 503 -32.38 16.04 4.11
N TYR A 504 -32.65 15.19 3.14
CA TYR A 504 -31.64 14.32 2.54
C TYR A 504 -31.74 14.22 1.04
N LEU A 505 -30.59 13.93 0.42
CA LEU A 505 -30.46 13.48 -0.95
C LEU A 505 -29.67 12.18 -0.98
N VAL A 506 -30.24 11.13 -1.52
CA VAL A 506 -29.52 9.88 -1.85
C VAL A 506 -29.45 9.74 -3.35
N LEU A 507 -28.23 9.79 -3.88
CA LEU A 507 -27.95 9.54 -5.29
C LEU A 507 -27.46 8.11 -5.46
N PHE A 508 -28.16 7.36 -6.29
CA PHE A 508 -27.82 5.99 -6.61
C PHE A 508 -27.43 5.87 -8.09
N GLU A 509 -26.23 5.41 -8.35
CA GLU A 509 -25.69 5.17 -9.68
C GLU A 509 -26.44 4.05 -10.40
N THR A 510 -26.83 4.29 -11.64
CA THR A 510 -27.48 3.30 -12.51
C THR A 510 -26.72 3.00 -13.79
N GLN A 511 -25.55 3.63 -13.99
CA GLN A 511 -24.75 3.38 -15.19
C GLN A 511 -24.04 2.03 -15.15
N ASP A 512 -23.93 1.43 -16.33
CA ASP A 512 -23.13 0.23 -16.53
C ASP A 512 -21.62 0.58 -16.45
N ALA A 513 -20.82 -0.30 -15.82
CA ALA A 513 -19.37 -0.19 -15.76
C ALA A 513 -18.67 -0.10 -17.12
N SER A 514 -19.35 -0.46 -18.21
CA SER A 514 -18.86 -0.29 -19.58
C SER A 514 -18.79 1.16 -20.04
N VAL A 515 -19.60 2.05 -19.46
CA VAL A 515 -19.70 3.47 -19.85
C VAL A 515 -18.69 4.33 -19.09
N VAL A 516 -18.63 4.15 -17.77
CA VAL A 516 -17.63 4.79 -16.92
C VAL A 516 -16.76 3.69 -16.31
N PRO A 517 -15.48 3.61 -16.68
CA PRO A 517 -14.64 2.51 -16.23
C PRO A 517 -14.69 2.32 -14.70
N MET A 518 -15.17 1.16 -14.27
CA MET A 518 -15.22 0.72 -12.86
C MET A 518 -16.13 1.51 -11.90
N VAL A 519 -17.05 2.33 -12.39
CA VAL A 519 -18.04 3.02 -11.53
C VAL A 519 -19.38 2.27 -11.46
N GLY A 520 -19.63 1.35 -12.37
CA GLY A 520 -20.88 0.60 -12.41
C GLY A 520 -21.19 -0.17 -11.14
N LEU A 521 -22.46 -0.52 -10.98
CA LEU A 521 -22.95 -1.40 -9.92
C LEU A 521 -22.08 -2.66 -9.81
N GLN A 522 -21.39 -2.79 -8.71
CA GLN A 522 -20.72 -4.04 -8.37
C GLN A 522 -21.80 -5.09 -8.07
N PRO A 523 -21.73 -6.30 -8.61
CA PRO A 523 -22.78 -7.31 -8.40
C PRO A 523 -23.14 -7.57 -6.93
N GLY A 524 -22.18 -7.40 -6.02
CA GLY A 524 -22.40 -7.57 -4.58
C GLY A 524 -23.06 -6.38 -3.87
N SER A 525 -23.10 -5.17 -4.48
CA SER A 525 -23.68 -3.98 -3.85
C SER A 525 -25.14 -3.77 -4.23
N ALA A 526 -25.60 -4.33 -5.35
CA ALA A 526 -26.94 -4.08 -5.87
C ALA A 526 -28.08 -4.48 -4.90
N PRO A 527 -28.06 -5.63 -4.23
CA PRO A 527 -29.08 -5.99 -3.27
C PRO A 527 -29.18 -4.99 -2.10
N LEU A 528 -28.04 -4.65 -1.49
CA LEU A 528 -28.00 -3.72 -0.36
C LEU A 528 -28.47 -2.32 -0.76
N ALA A 529 -28.08 -1.84 -1.94
CA ALA A 529 -28.55 -0.57 -2.46
C ALA A 529 -30.08 -0.56 -2.68
N SER A 530 -30.63 -1.65 -3.21
CA SER A 530 -32.08 -1.82 -3.36
C SER A 530 -32.79 -1.80 -2.01
N ASP A 531 -32.22 -2.45 -0.98
CA ASP A 531 -32.78 -2.45 0.37
C ASP A 531 -32.76 -1.05 0.99
N ILE A 532 -31.69 -0.28 0.79
CA ILE A 532 -31.61 1.13 1.24
C ILE A 532 -32.69 1.95 0.53
N LEU A 533 -32.79 1.85 -0.80
CA LEU A 533 -33.81 2.59 -1.57
C LEU A 533 -35.23 2.18 -1.17
N GLY A 534 -35.45 0.92 -0.81
CA GLY A 534 -36.74 0.39 -0.41
C GLY A 534 -37.28 0.90 0.93
N VAL A 535 -36.42 1.48 1.79
CA VAL A 535 -36.80 2.04 3.09
C VAL A 535 -36.89 3.57 3.09
N LEU A 536 -36.54 4.22 1.98
CA LEU A 536 -36.59 5.66 1.83
C LEU A 536 -37.90 6.08 1.15
N HIS A 537 -38.67 6.98 1.76
CA HIS A 537 -39.96 7.45 1.27
C HIS A 537 -39.88 8.84 0.58
N GLY A 538 -38.73 9.45 0.49
CA GLY A 538 -38.51 10.69 -0.23
C GLY A 538 -38.93 10.61 -1.70
N ARG A 539 -39.11 11.78 -2.35
CA ARG A 539 -39.48 11.85 -3.76
C ARG A 539 -38.40 11.21 -4.63
N GLN A 540 -38.76 10.11 -5.28
CA GLN A 540 -37.86 9.47 -6.24
C GLN A 540 -37.96 10.18 -7.61
N THR A 541 -36.80 10.52 -8.18
CA THR A 541 -36.70 11.13 -9.51
C THR A 541 -35.40 10.67 -10.20
N ARG A 542 -35.37 10.85 -11.52
CA ARG A 542 -34.15 10.62 -12.29
C ARG A 542 -33.38 11.92 -12.45
N CYS A 543 -32.08 11.91 -12.19
CA CYS A 543 -31.17 13.03 -12.36
C CYS A 543 -29.92 12.58 -13.11
N GLY A 544 -29.83 12.86 -14.41
CA GLY A 544 -28.74 12.32 -15.24
C GLY A 544 -28.67 10.78 -15.18
N PRO A 545 -27.51 10.23 -14.90
CA PRO A 545 -27.31 8.78 -14.75
C PRO A 545 -27.73 8.23 -13.38
N PHE A 546 -28.34 9.06 -12.50
CA PHE A 546 -28.67 8.67 -11.14
C PHE A 546 -30.17 8.51 -10.92
N VAL A 547 -30.55 7.56 -10.06
CA VAL A 547 -31.81 7.60 -9.32
C VAL A 547 -31.58 8.45 -8.07
N ALA A 548 -32.33 9.51 -7.91
CA ALA A 548 -32.28 10.39 -6.75
C ALA A 548 -33.51 10.15 -5.88
N VAL A 549 -33.30 9.91 -4.59
CA VAL A 549 -34.35 9.97 -3.55
C VAL A 549 -34.12 11.22 -2.74
N TYR A 550 -35.06 12.14 -2.79
CA TYR A 550 -34.94 13.46 -2.21
C TYR A 550 -36.07 13.78 -1.25
N SER A 551 -35.68 14.19 -0.06
CA SER A 551 -36.57 14.78 0.95
C SER A 551 -36.11 16.20 1.24
N PRO A 552 -36.93 17.25 0.90
CA PRO A 552 -36.51 18.63 1.10
C PRO A 552 -36.40 19.00 2.58
N PRO A 553 -35.70 20.10 2.92
CA PRO A 553 -35.67 20.63 4.27
C PRO A 553 -37.08 20.87 4.83
N GLY A 554 -37.35 20.41 6.05
CA GLY A 554 -38.64 20.55 6.71
C GLY A 554 -39.71 19.50 6.36
N ALA A 555 -39.43 18.57 5.47
CA ALA A 555 -40.28 17.39 5.26
C ALA A 555 -39.81 16.30 6.25
N ALA A 556 -40.54 16.11 7.35
CA ALA A 556 -40.42 14.91 8.19
C ALA A 556 -41.49 13.89 7.73
N HIS A 557 -41.09 12.62 7.59
CA HIS A 557 -41.98 11.52 7.18
C HIS A 557 -42.39 10.65 8.36
#